data_56274a1ca5c8263b6083f078c553a346
#
_entry.id   56274a1ca5c8263b6083f078c553a346
#
_cell.length_a   1.000
_cell.length_b   1.000
_cell.length_c   1.000
_cell.angle_alpha   90.00
_cell.angle_beta   90.00
_cell.angle_gamma   90.00
#
_symmetry.space_group_name_H-M   'P 1'
#
loop_
_entity.id
_entity.type
_entity.pdbx_description
1 polymer ?
#
loop_
_entity_poly.entity_id
_entity_poly.type
_entity_poly.pdbx_seq_one_letter_code
_entity_poly.pdbx_strand_id
1 'polypeptide(L)'
;VPMHKRTWRLVATAATFVALTTAAVGCGSDGGSTASSTTKAGSGEGAKGSTLAVPGDYKTIQEAVDAAKAGDLVLVDEGTYNEAVDVSTADITIRGVDRNKVILDGEFKLENGIRVLDTDGVTVENMTARNYVSNGFFWTGSDRYHGSYLTAYRNGDYGIYAFDAYHGQLDNSYGSGSPDAGFYIGECFKCDAVIDTVVSEYNGLGYSGTNSGGDLYIINSTFAHNRAGMVPNSGSYELCYPGRSNTIVGNTVYDNNYLEGPGIDASLLAQGNGILLAGSINNTVERNLVYDHERTGISAVPFPEDDASDVPPPASDLDKPCDEVKDQDLPEKSPGFVLWPATGNSIVGNVVSGSGLADIAEGTIPEGG
;
A
#
# COMPACT_ATOMS: atom_id res chain seq x y z
N VAL A 1 33.07 30.41 -15.00
CA VAL A 1 33.84 29.83 -13.88
C VAL A 1 33.77 28.31 -14.06
N PRO A 2 34.92 27.59 -14.13
CA PRO A 2 34.93 26.21 -14.58
C PRO A 2 34.56 25.21 -13.47
N MET A 3 33.77 24.18 -13.87
CA MET A 3 33.37 23.03 -13.06
C MET A 3 34.58 22.12 -12.74
N HIS A 4 34.80 21.82 -11.49
CA HIS A 4 35.75 20.79 -11.06
C HIS A 4 35.07 19.41 -11.05
N LYS A 5 35.53 18.50 -11.92
CA LYS A 5 35.19 17.08 -11.90
C LYS A 5 35.88 16.41 -10.72
N ARG A 6 35.14 15.86 -9.77
CA ARG A 6 35.69 14.95 -8.74
C ARG A 6 35.47 13.50 -9.20
N THR A 7 36.60 12.84 -9.44
CA THR A 7 36.69 11.40 -9.71
C THR A 7 36.62 10.62 -8.39
N TRP A 8 35.66 9.74 -8.27
CA TRP A 8 35.58 8.77 -7.17
C TRP A 8 36.28 7.48 -7.56
N ARG A 9 37.25 7.06 -6.72
CA ARG A 9 37.91 5.76 -6.86
C ARG A 9 37.11 4.72 -6.10
N LEU A 10 36.65 3.68 -6.81
CA LEU A 10 36.11 2.46 -6.23
C LEU A 10 37.21 1.68 -5.51
N VAL A 11 37.01 1.40 -4.23
CA VAL A 11 37.82 0.42 -3.47
C VAL A 11 36.96 -0.86 -3.40
N ALA A 12 37.41 -1.89 -4.11
CA ALA A 12 36.80 -3.21 -4.05
C ALA A 12 37.34 -3.96 -2.83
N THR A 13 36.52 -4.30 -1.87
CA THR A 13 36.86 -5.20 -0.77
C THR A 13 36.32 -6.60 -1.11
N ALA A 14 37.24 -7.55 -1.26
CA ALA A 14 36.89 -8.96 -1.48
C ALA A 14 36.41 -9.59 -0.16
N ALA A 15 35.20 -10.13 -0.16
CA ALA A 15 34.66 -10.93 0.92
C ALA A 15 34.93 -12.41 0.68
N THR A 16 35.66 -13.02 1.60
CA THR A 16 36.01 -14.44 1.58
C THR A 16 34.85 -15.27 2.12
N PHE A 17 34.30 -16.16 1.32
CA PHE A 17 33.30 -17.14 1.75
C PHE A 17 33.96 -18.29 2.50
N VAL A 18 33.56 -18.53 3.73
CA VAL A 18 33.87 -19.74 4.51
C VAL A 18 32.68 -20.71 4.34
N ALA A 19 32.94 -21.85 3.69
CA ALA A 19 31.97 -22.93 3.58
C ALA A 19 31.99 -23.80 4.85
N LEU A 20 30.89 -23.87 5.56
CA LEU A 20 30.66 -24.86 6.62
C LEU A 20 29.98 -26.11 6.04
N THR A 21 30.70 -27.23 6.08
CA THR A 21 30.16 -28.56 5.79
C THR A 21 29.55 -29.14 7.07
N THR A 22 28.27 -29.43 7.06
CA THR A 22 27.61 -30.21 8.11
C THR A 22 27.53 -31.67 7.74
N ALA A 23 28.12 -32.54 8.60
CA ALA A 23 28.07 -33.99 8.47
C ALA A 23 26.72 -34.51 8.93
N ALA A 24 26.13 -35.42 8.13
CA ALA A 24 24.96 -36.17 8.49
C ALA A 24 25.34 -37.38 9.37
N VAL A 25 24.72 -37.50 10.54
CA VAL A 25 24.76 -38.71 11.36
C VAL A 25 23.43 -39.43 11.16
N GLY A 26 23.47 -40.61 10.55
CA GLY A 26 22.36 -41.52 10.49
C GLY A 26 22.32 -42.45 11.72
N CYS A 27 21.15 -42.67 12.27
CA CYS A 27 20.88 -43.79 13.18
C CYS A 27 19.65 -44.55 12.72
N GLY A 28 19.81 -45.86 12.68
CA GLY A 28 18.90 -46.81 12.08
C GLY A 28 17.75 -47.28 12.95
N SER A 29 16.96 -48.02 12.31
CA SER A 29 15.78 -48.83 12.55
C SER A 29 15.63 -49.48 13.93
N ASP A 30 14.36 -49.49 14.43
CA ASP A 30 13.75 -50.75 14.83
C ASP A 30 12.22 -50.66 14.76
N GLY A 31 11.62 -51.78 14.39
CA GLY A 31 10.26 -51.91 14.00
C GLY A 31 9.24 -52.11 15.12
N GLY A 32 8.00 -51.78 14.84
CA GLY A 32 6.84 -52.04 15.67
C GLY A 32 5.57 -51.91 14.85
N SER A 33 5.04 -53.07 14.48
CA SER A 33 3.79 -53.25 13.75
C SER A 33 2.59 -53.08 14.68
N THR A 34 1.63 -52.17 14.35
CA THR A 34 0.24 -52.29 14.81
C THR A 34 -0.74 -51.57 13.89
N ALA A 35 -1.65 -52.38 13.38
CA ALA A 35 -3.05 -52.17 12.97
C ALA A 35 -3.47 -50.88 12.30
N SER A 36 -3.78 -51.03 11.03
CA SER A 36 -4.60 -50.19 10.16
C SER A 36 -6.00 -49.95 10.71
N SER A 37 -6.37 -48.68 10.87
CA SER A 37 -7.77 -48.22 10.77
C SER A 37 -7.85 -47.25 9.61
N THR A 38 -8.33 -47.71 8.48
CA THR A 38 -8.65 -46.93 7.30
C THR A 38 -9.88 -46.08 7.53
N THR A 39 -9.68 -44.85 7.98
CA THR A 39 -10.66 -43.78 7.76
C THR A 39 -10.36 -43.16 6.38
N LYS A 40 -11.23 -43.42 5.43
CA LYS A 40 -11.26 -42.71 4.16
C LYS A 40 -11.52 -41.23 4.46
N ALA A 41 -10.45 -40.43 4.54
CA ALA A 41 -10.56 -39.00 4.32
C ALA A 41 -10.89 -38.81 2.84
N GLY A 42 -12.08 -38.30 2.56
CA GLY A 42 -12.44 -37.84 1.24
C GLY A 42 -11.49 -36.72 0.85
N SER A 43 -10.54 -37.00 -0.05
CA SER A 43 -9.80 -35.98 -0.76
C SER A 43 -10.79 -35.32 -1.70
N GLY A 44 -11.34 -34.17 -1.29
CA GLY A 44 -11.88 -33.21 -2.23
C GLY A 44 -10.67 -32.73 -3.06
N GLU A 45 -10.49 -33.30 -4.25
CA GLU A 45 -9.70 -32.63 -5.29
C GLU A 45 -10.42 -31.34 -5.60
N GLY A 46 -9.94 -30.21 -5.05
CA GLY A 46 -10.26 -28.88 -5.56
C GLY A 46 -9.93 -28.90 -7.04
N ALA A 47 -10.89 -28.60 -7.89
CA ALA A 47 -10.67 -28.47 -9.32
C ALA A 47 -9.47 -27.57 -9.54
N LYS A 48 -8.39 -28.08 -10.15
CA LYS A 48 -7.27 -27.22 -10.57
C LYS A 48 -7.85 -26.21 -11.56
N GLY A 49 -7.70 -24.89 -11.25
CA GLY A 49 -8.07 -23.85 -12.16
C GLY A 49 -7.39 -24.00 -13.53
N SER A 50 -8.03 -23.49 -14.56
CA SER A 50 -7.49 -23.44 -15.91
C SER A 50 -6.52 -22.28 -16.07
N THR A 51 -5.65 -22.34 -17.06
CA THR A 51 -4.87 -21.18 -17.51
C THR A 51 -5.50 -20.63 -18.78
N LEU A 52 -5.82 -19.33 -18.78
CA LEU A 52 -6.34 -18.58 -19.90
C LEU A 52 -5.22 -17.67 -20.41
N ALA A 53 -4.65 -17.98 -21.56
CA ALA A 53 -3.49 -17.28 -22.10
C ALA A 53 -3.90 -16.06 -22.95
N VAL A 54 -3.24 -14.92 -22.71
CA VAL A 54 -3.40 -13.70 -23.48
C VAL A 54 -2.05 -13.34 -24.12
N PRO A 55 -1.94 -13.19 -25.45
CA PRO A 55 -3.01 -13.24 -26.46
C PRO A 55 -3.26 -14.66 -27.04
N GLY A 56 -2.80 -15.73 -26.41
CA GLY A 56 -2.86 -17.10 -26.95
C GLY A 56 -4.28 -17.62 -27.15
N ASP A 57 -5.07 -17.67 -26.08
CA ASP A 57 -6.46 -18.14 -26.10
C ASP A 57 -7.46 -16.98 -26.27
N TYR A 58 -7.15 -15.82 -25.72
CA TYR A 58 -7.99 -14.61 -25.75
C TYR A 58 -7.18 -13.45 -26.30
N LYS A 59 -7.82 -12.57 -27.05
CA LYS A 59 -7.12 -11.43 -27.68
C LYS A 59 -6.78 -10.32 -26.72
N THR A 60 -7.61 -10.15 -25.70
CA THR A 60 -7.50 -9.09 -24.70
C THR A 60 -7.49 -9.67 -23.29
N ILE A 61 -6.97 -8.89 -22.35
CA ILE A 61 -7.00 -9.26 -20.93
C ILE A 61 -8.45 -9.29 -20.45
N GLN A 62 -9.28 -8.31 -20.85
CA GLN A 62 -10.69 -8.27 -20.48
C GLN A 62 -11.45 -9.51 -20.95
N GLU A 63 -11.27 -9.96 -22.22
CA GLU A 63 -11.92 -11.19 -22.71
C GLU A 63 -11.55 -12.41 -21.87
N ALA A 64 -10.29 -12.52 -21.44
CA ALA A 64 -9.84 -13.62 -20.60
C ALA A 64 -10.44 -13.55 -19.18
N VAL A 65 -10.48 -12.35 -18.58
CA VAL A 65 -11.08 -12.10 -17.26
C VAL A 65 -12.58 -12.41 -17.27
N ASP A 66 -13.30 -12.00 -18.31
CA ASP A 66 -14.74 -12.27 -18.47
C ASP A 66 -15.05 -13.78 -18.61
N ALA A 67 -14.11 -14.53 -19.19
CA ALA A 67 -14.25 -15.99 -19.35
C ALA A 67 -13.78 -16.80 -18.13
N ALA A 68 -13.02 -16.18 -17.23
CA ALA A 68 -12.41 -16.83 -16.07
C ALA A 68 -13.46 -17.31 -15.05
N LYS A 69 -13.10 -18.31 -14.28
CA LYS A 69 -13.86 -18.87 -13.16
C LYS A 69 -12.97 -18.91 -11.91
N ALA A 70 -13.58 -18.99 -10.75
CA ALA A 70 -12.87 -19.13 -9.50
C ALA A 70 -11.79 -20.23 -9.57
N GLY A 71 -10.58 -19.89 -9.18
CA GLY A 71 -9.39 -20.74 -9.26
C GLY A 71 -8.59 -20.65 -10.57
N ASP A 72 -9.08 -19.91 -11.58
CA ASP A 72 -8.37 -19.78 -12.86
C ASP A 72 -7.21 -18.75 -12.79
N LEU A 73 -6.23 -18.97 -13.67
CA LEU A 73 -5.10 -18.09 -13.93
C LEU A 73 -5.26 -17.43 -15.30
N VAL A 74 -5.42 -16.12 -15.36
CA VAL A 74 -5.25 -15.33 -16.57
C VAL A 74 -3.76 -15.02 -16.71
N LEU A 75 -3.10 -15.68 -17.65
CA LEU A 75 -1.66 -15.52 -17.91
C LEU A 75 -1.43 -14.59 -19.10
N VAL A 76 -0.80 -13.45 -18.84
CA VAL A 76 -0.59 -12.40 -19.83
C VAL A 76 0.85 -12.42 -20.32
N ASP A 77 1.04 -12.66 -21.63
CA ASP A 77 2.34 -12.66 -22.28
C ASP A 77 2.91 -11.25 -22.48
N GLU A 78 4.19 -11.16 -22.88
CA GLU A 78 4.88 -9.89 -23.16
C GLU A 78 4.11 -9.06 -24.20
N GLY A 79 3.87 -7.80 -23.88
CA GLY A 79 3.17 -6.87 -24.75
C GLY A 79 2.80 -5.55 -24.08
N THR A 80 2.32 -4.61 -24.90
CA THR A 80 1.67 -3.39 -24.42
C THR A 80 0.19 -3.48 -24.73
N TYR A 81 -0.62 -3.38 -23.68
CA TYR A 81 -2.07 -3.54 -23.70
C TYR A 81 -2.72 -2.19 -23.40
N ASN A 82 -3.42 -1.63 -24.40
CA ASN A 82 -4.18 -0.40 -24.22
C ASN A 82 -5.60 -0.74 -23.75
N GLU A 83 -5.71 -1.25 -22.55
CA GLU A 83 -6.94 -1.75 -21.95
C GLU A 83 -7.19 -1.12 -20.57
N ALA A 84 -8.46 -0.98 -20.22
CA ALA A 84 -8.94 -0.80 -18.85
C ALA A 84 -9.68 -2.09 -18.50
N VAL A 85 -9.20 -2.81 -17.50
CA VAL A 85 -9.71 -4.15 -17.15
C VAL A 85 -10.55 -4.06 -15.90
N ASP A 86 -11.82 -4.45 -15.99
CA ASP A 86 -12.73 -4.58 -14.86
C ASP A 86 -12.85 -6.05 -14.45
N VAL A 87 -12.63 -6.34 -13.17
CA VAL A 87 -12.67 -7.71 -12.64
C VAL A 87 -13.90 -7.86 -11.76
N SER A 88 -14.77 -8.81 -12.12
CA SER A 88 -15.99 -9.17 -11.39
C SER A 88 -16.09 -10.68 -11.08
N THR A 89 -15.02 -11.45 -11.34
CA THR A 89 -14.94 -12.86 -11.01
C THR A 89 -14.04 -13.08 -9.80
N ALA A 90 -14.60 -13.62 -8.74
CA ALA A 90 -13.89 -13.88 -7.51
C ALA A 90 -12.86 -15.02 -7.63
N ASP A 91 -11.86 -14.99 -6.73
CA ASP A 91 -10.86 -16.04 -6.56
C ASP A 91 -10.07 -16.36 -7.85
N ILE A 92 -9.70 -15.35 -8.63
CA ILE A 92 -8.84 -15.49 -9.83
C ILE A 92 -7.47 -14.83 -9.62
N THR A 93 -6.50 -15.29 -10.41
CA THR A 93 -5.18 -14.66 -10.50
C THR A 93 -4.97 -14.09 -11.90
N ILE A 94 -4.55 -12.82 -11.99
CA ILE A 94 -4.12 -12.18 -13.23
C ILE A 94 -2.60 -11.97 -13.12
N ARG A 95 -1.82 -12.66 -13.95
CA ARG A 95 -0.36 -12.66 -13.86
C ARG A 95 0.29 -12.34 -15.18
N GLY A 96 1.19 -11.36 -15.20
CA GLY A 96 2.10 -11.15 -16.32
C GLY A 96 3.29 -12.11 -16.27
N VAL A 97 3.79 -12.50 -17.42
CA VAL A 97 5.00 -13.35 -17.51
C VAL A 97 6.27 -12.60 -17.08
N ASP A 98 6.32 -11.29 -17.25
CA ASP A 98 7.45 -10.44 -16.86
C ASP A 98 6.95 -9.02 -16.54
N ARG A 99 7.19 -8.56 -15.32
CA ARG A 99 6.77 -7.23 -14.83
C ARG A 99 7.15 -6.07 -15.74
N ASN A 100 8.32 -6.15 -16.36
CA ASN A 100 8.84 -5.07 -17.19
C ASN A 100 8.40 -5.15 -18.66
N LYS A 101 7.76 -6.23 -19.06
CA LYS A 101 7.38 -6.49 -20.45
C LYS A 101 5.87 -6.64 -20.66
N VAL A 102 5.14 -6.91 -19.59
CA VAL A 102 3.67 -6.88 -19.60
C VAL A 102 3.23 -5.52 -19.12
N ILE A 103 2.80 -4.65 -20.06
CA ILE A 103 2.55 -3.25 -19.78
C ILE A 103 1.12 -2.91 -20.18
N LEU A 104 0.30 -2.54 -19.18
CA LEU A 104 -0.97 -1.87 -19.40
C LEU A 104 -0.69 -0.37 -19.54
N ASP A 105 -1.12 0.25 -20.65
CA ASP A 105 -0.87 1.67 -20.92
C ASP A 105 -2.19 2.40 -21.23
N GLY A 106 -2.60 3.26 -20.30
CA GLY A 106 -3.84 4.03 -20.42
C GLY A 106 -3.77 5.20 -21.43
N GLU A 107 -2.57 5.50 -21.96
CA GLU A 107 -2.35 6.62 -22.91
C GLU A 107 -2.89 7.97 -22.43
N PHE A 108 -3.09 8.16 -21.10
CA PHE A 108 -3.78 9.30 -20.48
C PHE A 108 -5.23 9.48 -20.97
N LYS A 109 -5.92 8.38 -21.30
CA LYS A 109 -7.30 8.36 -21.79
C LYS A 109 -8.18 7.37 -21.03
N LEU A 110 -7.61 6.24 -20.59
CA LEU A 110 -8.33 5.20 -19.87
C LEU A 110 -8.27 5.48 -18.37
N GLU A 111 -9.33 5.14 -17.66
CA GLU A 111 -9.52 5.46 -16.24
C GLU A 111 -8.56 4.70 -15.35
N ASN A 112 -8.64 3.37 -15.30
CA ASN A 112 -7.86 2.52 -14.44
C ASN A 112 -7.19 1.40 -15.24
N GLY A 113 -6.06 0.89 -14.77
CA GLY A 113 -5.38 -0.24 -15.40
C GLY A 113 -6.13 -1.54 -15.14
N ILE A 114 -6.09 -2.04 -13.92
CA ILE A 114 -6.93 -3.14 -13.44
C ILE A 114 -7.76 -2.65 -12.27
N ARG A 115 -9.07 -2.81 -12.36
CA ARG A 115 -10.03 -2.43 -11.34
C ARG A 115 -10.83 -3.64 -10.88
N VAL A 116 -10.77 -3.93 -9.57
CA VAL A 116 -11.51 -5.00 -8.90
C VAL A 116 -12.60 -4.36 -8.06
N LEU A 117 -13.86 -4.65 -8.39
CA LEU A 117 -15.04 -4.05 -7.74
C LEU A 117 -15.89 -5.12 -7.08
N ASP A 118 -16.20 -4.96 -5.79
CA ASP A 118 -17.09 -5.83 -5.01
C ASP A 118 -16.76 -7.32 -5.24
N THR A 119 -15.47 -7.67 -5.32
CA THR A 119 -15.00 -8.99 -5.76
C THR A 119 -13.85 -9.48 -4.90
N ASP A 120 -14.01 -10.65 -4.31
CA ASP A 120 -13.09 -11.22 -3.32
C ASP A 120 -12.03 -12.13 -3.94
N GLY A 121 -10.88 -12.25 -3.25
CA GLY A 121 -9.85 -13.24 -3.56
C GLY A 121 -9.10 -12.99 -4.87
N VAL A 122 -9.09 -11.76 -5.36
CA VAL A 122 -8.42 -11.43 -6.63
C VAL A 122 -6.95 -11.08 -6.40
N THR A 123 -6.07 -11.83 -7.05
CA THR A 123 -4.63 -11.57 -7.09
C THR A 123 -4.24 -10.95 -8.43
N VAL A 124 -3.49 -9.84 -8.40
CA VAL A 124 -2.87 -9.21 -9.58
C VAL A 124 -1.36 -9.17 -9.36
N GLU A 125 -0.60 -9.71 -10.30
CA GLU A 125 0.84 -9.79 -10.10
C GLU A 125 1.68 -9.72 -11.37
N ASN A 126 2.93 -9.28 -11.17
CA ASN A 126 4.01 -9.34 -12.15
C ASN A 126 3.73 -8.58 -13.46
N MET A 127 3.24 -7.34 -13.36
CA MET A 127 2.96 -6.47 -14.50
C MET A 127 3.10 -4.98 -14.18
N THR A 128 3.08 -4.16 -15.22
CA THR A 128 3.17 -2.69 -15.12
C THR A 128 1.85 -2.06 -15.59
N ALA A 129 1.34 -1.06 -14.83
CA ALA A 129 0.26 -0.17 -15.25
C ALA A 129 0.74 1.28 -15.25
N ARG A 130 0.51 2.00 -16.35
CA ARG A 130 0.98 3.37 -16.50
C ARG A 130 0.05 4.26 -17.30
N ASN A 131 0.20 5.58 -17.11
CA ASN A 131 -0.47 6.60 -17.91
C ASN A 131 -2.00 6.48 -17.89
N TYR A 132 -2.58 6.01 -16.80
CA TYR A 132 -4.03 6.03 -16.58
C TYR A 132 -4.48 7.39 -16.05
N VAL A 133 -5.74 7.76 -16.29
CA VAL A 133 -6.31 9.03 -15.84
C VAL A 133 -6.49 9.03 -14.32
N SER A 134 -6.81 7.87 -13.74
CA SER A 134 -6.95 7.66 -12.31
C SER A 134 -5.88 6.68 -11.79
N ASN A 135 -6.18 5.41 -11.63
CA ASN A 135 -5.33 4.49 -10.89
C ASN A 135 -4.62 3.45 -11.77
N GLY A 136 -3.45 3.01 -11.34
CA GLY A 136 -2.76 1.88 -11.97
C GLY A 136 -3.47 0.56 -11.66
N PHE A 137 -3.53 0.20 -10.38
CA PHE A 137 -4.21 -0.99 -9.87
C PHE A 137 -5.14 -0.58 -8.73
N PHE A 138 -6.36 -1.10 -8.75
CA PHE A 138 -7.40 -0.64 -7.84
C PHE A 138 -8.29 -1.79 -7.34
N TRP A 139 -8.44 -1.91 -6.01
CA TRP A 139 -9.39 -2.78 -5.34
C TRP A 139 -10.34 -1.94 -4.49
N THR A 140 -11.65 -2.20 -4.57
CA THR A 140 -12.66 -1.59 -3.71
C THR A 140 -13.80 -2.55 -3.44
N GLY A 141 -14.37 -2.49 -2.22
CA GLY A 141 -15.41 -3.44 -1.79
C GLY A 141 -14.91 -4.89 -1.83
N SER A 142 -13.63 -5.13 -1.56
CA SER A 142 -12.97 -6.41 -1.83
C SER A 142 -12.41 -7.02 -0.55
N ASP A 143 -12.55 -8.33 -0.41
CA ASP A 143 -11.93 -9.14 0.63
C ASP A 143 -10.82 -10.04 0.07
N ARG A 144 -9.73 -10.27 0.85
CA ARG A 144 -8.61 -11.14 0.44
C ARG A 144 -7.97 -10.72 -0.88
N TYR A 145 -7.67 -9.42 -1.03
CA TYR A 145 -6.98 -8.91 -2.21
C TYR A 145 -5.46 -9.08 -2.12
N HIS A 146 -4.80 -9.23 -3.27
CA HIS A 146 -3.35 -9.33 -3.31
C HIS A 146 -2.77 -8.64 -4.55
N GLY A 147 -1.88 -7.67 -4.33
CA GLY A 147 -1.07 -7.02 -5.36
C GLY A 147 0.41 -7.31 -5.14
N SER A 148 1.07 -8.01 -6.06
CA SER A 148 2.47 -8.42 -5.89
C SER A 148 3.31 -8.23 -7.15
N TYR A 149 4.58 -7.82 -6.98
CA TYR A 149 5.47 -7.54 -8.11
C TYR A 149 4.85 -6.60 -9.16
N LEU A 150 4.09 -5.60 -8.72
CA LEU A 150 3.48 -4.59 -9.57
C LEU A 150 4.41 -3.38 -9.76
N THR A 151 4.32 -2.75 -10.92
CA THR A 151 4.88 -1.42 -11.17
C THR A 151 3.78 -0.49 -11.62
N ALA A 152 3.52 0.58 -10.87
CA ALA A 152 2.56 1.60 -11.23
C ALA A 152 3.27 2.93 -11.37
N TYR A 153 3.20 3.58 -12.54
CA TYR A 153 3.83 4.87 -12.66
C TYR A 153 3.11 5.84 -13.61
N ARG A 154 3.16 7.14 -13.23
CA ARG A 154 2.53 8.23 -13.99
C ARG A 154 1.03 8.04 -14.18
N ASN A 155 0.35 7.52 -13.17
CA ASN A 155 -1.10 7.48 -13.13
C ASN A 155 -1.64 8.78 -12.53
N GLY A 156 -2.85 9.17 -12.87
CA GLY A 156 -3.38 10.50 -12.60
C GLY A 156 -3.87 10.73 -11.18
N ASP A 157 -3.95 9.65 -10.36
CA ASP A 157 -4.37 9.72 -8.97
C ASP A 157 -3.49 8.81 -8.11
N TYR A 158 -3.79 7.52 -8.00
CA TYR A 158 -2.99 6.57 -7.22
C TYR A 158 -2.20 5.59 -8.11
N GLY A 159 -1.09 5.12 -7.59
CA GLY A 159 -0.35 3.99 -8.19
C GLY A 159 -1.06 2.67 -7.94
N ILE A 160 -1.08 2.23 -6.69
CA ILE A 160 -1.69 0.99 -6.21
C ILE A 160 -2.61 1.34 -5.04
N TYR A 161 -3.90 1.08 -5.19
CA TYR A 161 -4.97 1.63 -4.38
C TYR A 161 -5.92 0.54 -3.89
N ALA A 162 -6.10 0.43 -2.57
CA ALA A 162 -7.08 -0.42 -1.93
C ALA A 162 -7.96 0.44 -1.01
N PHE A 163 -9.26 0.50 -1.31
CA PHE A 163 -10.25 1.35 -0.67
C PHE A 163 -11.45 0.50 -0.28
N ASP A 164 -11.91 0.61 0.97
CA ASP A 164 -12.95 -0.28 1.48
C ASP A 164 -12.65 -1.74 1.16
N ALA A 165 -11.39 -2.15 1.46
CA ALA A 165 -10.89 -3.47 1.13
C ALA A 165 -10.15 -4.07 2.33
N TYR A 166 -10.31 -5.38 2.56
CA TYR A 166 -9.93 -6.05 3.79
C TYR A 166 -9.10 -7.30 3.53
N HIS A 167 -8.37 -7.78 4.57
CA HIS A 167 -7.57 -9.01 4.55
C HIS A 167 -6.60 -9.06 3.36
N GLY A 168 -5.93 -7.93 3.11
CA GLY A 168 -5.16 -7.75 1.88
C GLY A 168 -3.66 -7.68 2.04
N GLN A 169 -2.96 -7.81 0.90
CA GLN A 169 -1.51 -7.68 0.84
C GLN A 169 -1.06 -6.93 -0.41
N LEU A 170 -0.18 -5.95 -0.22
CA LEU A 170 0.55 -5.27 -1.28
C LEU A 170 2.05 -5.47 -1.04
N ASP A 171 2.73 -6.19 -1.92
CA ASP A 171 4.15 -6.49 -1.71
C ASP A 171 5.01 -6.42 -2.97
N ASN A 172 6.34 -6.36 -2.74
CA ASN A 172 7.37 -6.41 -3.79
C ASN A 172 7.12 -5.45 -4.97
N SER A 173 6.43 -4.36 -4.74
CA SER A 173 5.85 -3.48 -5.75
C SER A 173 6.49 -2.10 -5.76
N TYR A 174 6.31 -1.38 -6.87
CA TYR A 174 6.86 -0.05 -7.10
C TYR A 174 5.78 0.92 -7.55
N GLY A 175 5.71 2.09 -6.90
CA GLY A 175 4.79 3.17 -7.23
C GLY A 175 5.52 4.50 -7.45
N SER A 176 5.27 5.18 -8.57
CA SER A 176 5.95 6.43 -8.91
C SER A 176 5.12 7.37 -9.77
N GLY A 177 5.23 8.68 -9.50
CA GLY A 177 4.66 9.73 -10.34
C GLY A 177 3.14 9.90 -10.22
N SER A 178 2.54 9.46 -9.12
CA SER A 178 1.12 9.61 -8.79
C SER A 178 0.89 10.90 -8.00
N PRO A 179 -0.10 11.75 -8.38
CA PRO A 179 -0.34 13.03 -7.70
C PRO A 179 -0.81 12.90 -6.26
N ASP A 180 -1.63 11.89 -5.96
CA ASP A 180 -2.01 11.58 -4.59
C ASP A 180 -0.96 10.67 -3.97
N ALA A 181 -1.03 9.36 -4.14
CA ALA A 181 -0.06 8.47 -3.52
C ALA A 181 0.43 7.33 -4.42
N GLY A 182 1.67 6.89 -4.16
CA GLY A 182 2.20 5.67 -4.78
C GLY A 182 1.46 4.43 -4.30
N PHE A 183 1.17 4.36 -2.99
CA PHE A 183 0.41 3.29 -2.33
C PHE A 183 -0.65 3.88 -1.41
N TYR A 184 -1.82 3.25 -1.41
CA TYR A 184 -2.94 3.63 -0.55
C TYR A 184 -3.65 2.39 -0.01
N ILE A 185 -3.94 2.41 1.29
CA ILE A 185 -4.95 1.55 1.93
C ILE A 185 -5.78 2.46 2.83
N GLY A 186 -7.07 2.57 2.59
CA GLY A 186 -7.97 3.43 3.35
C GLY A 186 -9.40 2.92 3.43
N GLU A 187 -10.21 3.66 4.19
CA GLU A 187 -11.61 3.32 4.48
C GLU A 187 -11.79 1.88 4.98
N CYS A 188 -10.94 1.45 5.92
CA CYS A 188 -11.06 0.12 6.52
C CYS A 188 -10.71 0.12 8.02
N PHE A 189 -11.53 -0.58 8.81
CA PHE A 189 -11.25 -0.90 10.20
C PHE A 189 -12.04 -2.17 10.66
N LYS A 190 -11.36 -3.24 11.04
CA LYS A 190 -9.91 -3.47 10.93
C LYS A 190 -9.54 -3.81 9.49
N CYS A 191 -8.49 -3.20 8.96
CA CYS A 191 -8.04 -3.50 7.59
C CYS A 191 -7.52 -4.94 7.46
N ASP A 192 -6.84 -5.47 8.50
CA ASP A 192 -6.15 -6.77 8.48
C ASP A 192 -5.32 -6.93 7.20
N ALA A 193 -4.42 -5.98 6.98
CA ALA A 193 -3.70 -5.86 5.72
C ALA A 193 -2.22 -5.59 5.94
N VAL A 194 -1.42 -5.84 4.90
CA VAL A 194 0.03 -5.58 4.95
C VAL A 194 0.54 -4.91 3.67
N ILE A 195 1.41 -3.92 3.84
CA ILE A 195 2.30 -3.39 2.80
C ILE A 195 3.72 -3.81 3.19
N ASP A 196 4.37 -4.62 2.36
CA ASP A 196 5.69 -5.18 2.64
C ASP A 196 6.63 -5.09 1.43
N THR A 197 7.88 -4.68 1.67
CA THR A 197 8.91 -4.68 0.63
C THR A 197 8.52 -3.89 -0.63
N VAL A 198 7.89 -2.71 -0.44
CA VAL A 198 7.54 -1.81 -1.55
C VAL A 198 8.51 -0.64 -1.64
N VAL A 199 8.58 -0.04 -2.83
CA VAL A 199 9.29 1.22 -3.07
C VAL A 199 8.32 2.24 -3.65
N SER A 200 8.23 3.40 -3.00
CA SER A 200 7.36 4.50 -3.42
C SER A 200 8.16 5.79 -3.55
N GLU A 201 8.28 6.30 -4.78
CA GLU A 201 9.14 7.44 -5.11
C GLU A 201 8.49 8.41 -6.08
N TYR A 202 8.80 9.70 -5.94
CA TYR A 202 8.38 10.77 -6.87
C TYR A 202 6.87 10.94 -6.99
N ASN A 203 6.13 10.67 -5.93
CA ASN A 203 4.68 10.86 -5.83
C ASN A 203 4.35 12.14 -5.05
N GLY A 204 3.08 12.49 -4.98
CA GLY A 204 2.57 13.43 -3.99
C GLY A 204 2.84 12.90 -2.59
N LEU A 205 2.27 11.75 -2.27
CA LEU A 205 2.54 11.02 -1.03
C LEU A 205 3.17 9.65 -1.37
N GLY A 206 4.14 9.23 -0.60
CA GLY A 206 4.66 7.86 -0.75
C GLY A 206 3.61 6.82 -0.35
N TYR A 207 2.99 7.02 0.80
CA TYR A 207 1.82 6.30 1.29
C TYR A 207 0.78 7.29 1.80
N SER A 208 -0.47 7.06 1.47
CA SER A 208 -1.64 7.70 2.06
C SER A 208 -2.58 6.63 2.64
N GLY A 209 -3.25 6.96 3.73
CA GLY A 209 -4.20 6.05 4.35
C GLY A 209 -5.21 6.83 5.17
N THR A 210 -6.31 7.24 4.53
CA THR A 210 -7.40 7.94 5.20
C THR A 210 -8.28 6.91 5.90
N ASN A 211 -8.59 7.18 7.17
CA ASN A 211 -9.49 6.34 7.99
C ASN A 211 -9.14 4.84 7.92
N SER A 212 -7.85 4.53 7.96
CA SER A 212 -7.33 3.16 7.91
C SER A 212 -6.75 2.72 9.25
N GLY A 213 -6.69 1.42 9.47
CA GLY A 213 -5.95 0.84 10.60
C GLY A 213 -6.56 -0.43 11.17
N GLY A 214 -6.07 -0.79 12.35
CA GLY A 214 -6.42 -2.08 12.96
C GLY A 214 -5.84 -3.25 12.17
N ASP A 215 -4.76 -3.83 12.73
CA ASP A 215 -3.99 -4.90 12.07
C ASP A 215 -3.50 -4.52 10.65
N LEU A 216 -3.23 -3.22 10.41
CA LEU A 216 -2.57 -2.71 9.21
C LEU A 216 -1.07 -2.53 9.50
N TYR A 217 -0.25 -3.28 8.77
CA TYR A 217 1.20 -3.29 8.90
C TYR A 217 1.86 -2.71 7.65
N ILE A 218 2.71 -1.69 7.81
CA ILE A 218 3.53 -1.12 6.74
C ILE A 218 4.98 -1.34 7.14
N ILE A 219 5.62 -2.30 6.47
CA ILE A 219 6.90 -2.84 6.92
C ILE A 219 7.92 -2.97 5.79
N ASN A 220 9.22 -2.99 6.17
CA ASN A 220 10.35 -3.31 5.28
C ASN A 220 10.38 -2.53 3.96
N SER A 221 9.78 -1.35 3.90
CA SER A 221 9.52 -0.61 2.67
C SER A 221 10.33 0.67 2.59
N THR A 222 10.43 1.24 1.38
CA THR A 222 11.14 2.49 1.13
C THR A 222 10.18 3.54 0.60
N PHE A 223 10.14 4.70 1.26
CA PHE A 223 9.37 5.87 0.84
C PHE A 223 10.31 7.06 0.71
N ALA A 224 10.64 7.44 -0.53
CA ALA A 224 11.68 8.42 -0.79
C ALA A 224 11.32 9.37 -1.94
N HIS A 225 11.89 10.56 -1.93
CA HIS A 225 11.75 11.53 -3.02
C HIS A 225 10.30 11.87 -3.39
N ASN A 226 9.35 11.67 -2.47
CA ASN A 226 7.97 12.14 -2.62
C ASN A 226 7.84 13.59 -2.10
N ARG A 227 6.68 14.23 -2.23
CA ARG A 227 6.43 15.49 -1.51
C ARG A 227 6.38 15.26 -0.01
N ALA A 228 5.69 14.20 0.42
CA ALA A 228 5.77 13.67 1.79
C ALA A 228 5.88 12.14 1.75
N GLY A 229 6.50 11.55 2.77
CA GLY A 229 6.77 10.11 2.79
C GLY A 229 5.51 9.31 3.07
N MET A 230 5.05 9.29 4.30
CA MET A 230 3.90 8.49 4.74
C MET A 230 2.93 9.37 5.52
N VAL A 231 1.66 9.34 5.15
CA VAL A 231 0.62 10.18 5.75
C VAL A 231 -0.63 9.36 6.10
N PRO A 232 -0.61 8.60 7.20
CA PRO A 232 -1.85 8.13 7.82
C PRO A 232 -2.65 9.33 8.31
N ASN A 233 -3.92 9.43 7.90
CA ASN A 233 -4.73 10.59 8.20
C ASN A 233 -6.19 10.23 8.48
N SER A 234 -6.94 11.21 8.96
CA SER A 234 -8.40 11.14 9.13
C SER A 234 -9.08 12.18 8.24
N GLY A 235 -10.27 11.84 7.77
CA GLY A 235 -11.10 12.77 7.01
C GLY A 235 -12.57 12.35 7.05
N SER A 236 -13.49 13.32 6.96
CA SER A 236 -14.93 13.07 6.96
C SER A 236 -15.47 12.60 5.62
N TYR A 237 -14.66 12.69 4.59
CA TYR A 237 -15.01 12.29 3.22
C TYR A 237 -14.90 10.77 2.96
N GLU A 238 -14.37 10.02 3.91
CA GLU A 238 -14.32 8.56 3.89
C GLU A 238 -14.92 7.99 5.18
N LEU A 239 -15.51 6.81 5.10
CA LEU A 239 -16.03 6.09 6.25
C LEU A 239 -14.92 5.49 7.13
N CYS A 240 -15.25 4.73 8.16
CA CYS A 240 -14.31 4.07 9.09
C CYS A 240 -13.45 5.02 9.94
N TYR A 241 -13.76 6.29 9.97
CA TYR A 241 -12.97 7.28 10.74
C TYR A 241 -12.98 7.01 12.27
N PRO A 242 -11.95 7.54 12.98
CA PRO A 242 -10.73 8.16 12.48
C PRO A 242 -9.69 7.14 12.01
N GLY A 243 -8.67 7.59 11.27
CA GLY A 243 -7.46 6.80 11.01
C GLY A 243 -6.79 6.42 12.32
N ARG A 244 -6.45 5.13 12.52
CA ARG A 244 -5.97 4.65 13.83
C ARG A 244 -5.29 3.30 13.80
N SER A 245 -4.45 3.07 14.81
CA SER A 245 -3.86 1.75 15.06
C SER A 245 -3.10 1.15 13.86
N ASN A 246 -2.46 2.01 13.06
CA ASN A 246 -1.50 1.58 12.05
C ASN A 246 -0.19 1.16 12.71
N THR A 247 0.48 0.16 12.17
CA THR A 247 1.80 -0.31 12.61
C THR A 247 2.82 -0.08 11.50
N ILE A 248 3.70 0.92 11.69
CA ILE A 248 4.72 1.36 10.73
C ILE A 248 6.09 0.99 11.27
N VAL A 249 6.70 -0.08 10.76
CA VAL A 249 7.89 -0.68 11.38
C VAL A 249 8.95 -1.08 10.34
N GLY A 250 10.21 -0.72 10.61
CA GLY A 250 11.34 -1.19 9.83
C GLY A 250 11.46 -0.61 8.43
N ASN A 251 10.82 0.55 8.18
CA ASN A 251 10.88 1.22 6.89
C ASN A 251 12.08 2.18 6.80
N THR A 252 12.47 2.49 5.57
CA THR A 252 13.41 3.57 5.24
C THR A 252 12.64 4.70 4.58
N VAL A 253 12.63 5.87 5.22
CA VAL A 253 11.88 7.05 4.76
C VAL A 253 12.86 8.22 4.67
N TYR A 254 13.11 8.73 3.45
CA TYR A 254 14.13 9.76 3.29
C TYR A 254 13.87 10.70 2.12
N ASP A 255 14.40 11.91 2.24
CA ASP A 255 14.41 12.95 1.21
C ASP A 255 13.04 13.15 0.52
N ASN A 256 11.98 13.19 1.34
CA ASN A 256 10.64 13.44 0.82
C ASN A 256 10.41 14.96 0.75
N ASN A 257 11.06 15.59 -0.21
CA ASN A 257 11.13 17.04 -0.42
C ASN A 257 10.83 17.42 -1.87
N TYR A 258 10.22 16.53 -2.66
CA TYR A 258 10.10 16.66 -4.10
C TYR A 258 9.08 17.72 -4.51
N LEU A 259 9.56 18.94 -4.83
CA LEU A 259 8.72 20.10 -5.17
C LEU A 259 8.18 20.06 -6.61
N GLU A 260 8.93 19.48 -7.53
CA GLU A 260 8.64 19.53 -8.97
C GLU A 260 7.66 18.44 -9.42
N GLY A 261 7.36 17.50 -8.54
CA GLY A 261 6.47 16.38 -8.82
C GLY A 261 4.99 16.72 -8.80
N PRO A 262 4.17 15.78 -9.20
CA PRO A 262 2.73 15.93 -9.12
C PRO A 262 2.28 16.08 -7.67
N GLY A 263 1.10 16.65 -7.45
CA GLY A 263 0.56 16.79 -6.10
C GLY A 263 -0.87 17.29 -6.10
N ILE A 264 -1.62 16.84 -5.11
CA ILE A 264 -2.94 17.35 -4.72
C ILE A 264 -2.79 18.23 -3.48
N ASP A 265 -3.85 18.89 -3.05
CA ASP A 265 -3.82 19.81 -1.91
C ASP A 265 -3.30 19.12 -0.63
N ALA A 266 -3.71 17.89 -0.34
CA ALA A 266 -3.23 17.13 0.82
C ALA A 266 -1.71 16.91 0.78
N SER A 267 -1.15 16.57 -0.37
CA SER A 267 0.30 16.39 -0.54
C SER A 267 1.08 17.69 -0.46
N LEU A 268 0.47 18.81 -0.86
CA LEU A 268 1.06 20.15 -0.71
C LEU A 268 1.11 20.58 0.76
N LEU A 269 0.06 20.29 1.54
CA LEU A 269 0.02 20.55 2.98
C LEU A 269 1.04 19.69 3.75
N ALA A 270 1.17 18.43 3.36
CA ALA A 270 2.06 17.46 3.99
C ALA A 270 3.54 17.58 3.57
N GLN A 271 3.86 18.42 2.58
CA GLN A 271 5.17 18.51 1.96
C GLN A 271 6.33 18.67 2.95
N GLY A 272 7.45 17.97 2.67
CA GLY A 272 8.69 18.04 3.45
C GLY A 272 8.67 17.25 4.76
N ASN A 273 7.65 16.40 4.98
CA ASN A 273 7.60 15.53 6.14
C ASN A 273 7.92 14.07 5.75
N GLY A 274 8.56 13.35 6.66
CA GLY A 274 8.83 11.92 6.51
C GLY A 274 7.61 11.07 6.83
N ILE A 275 7.29 10.88 8.11
CA ILE A 275 6.09 10.20 8.59
C ILE A 275 5.23 11.23 9.31
N LEU A 276 4.06 11.54 8.76
CA LEU A 276 3.13 12.52 9.30
C LEU A 276 1.81 11.84 9.70
N LEU A 277 1.58 11.69 11.00
CA LEU A 277 0.32 11.21 11.55
C LEU A 277 -0.64 12.40 11.67
N ALA A 278 -1.43 12.64 10.60
CA ALA A 278 -2.30 13.80 10.49
C ALA A 278 -3.71 13.47 11.01
N GLY A 279 -4.03 13.84 12.24
CA GLY A 279 -5.31 13.51 12.85
C GLY A 279 -5.52 12.02 13.09
N SER A 280 -4.47 11.21 13.07
CA SER A 280 -4.51 9.75 13.22
C SER A 280 -4.06 9.34 14.63
N ILE A 281 -4.76 8.40 15.25
CA ILE A 281 -4.62 8.06 16.67
C ILE A 281 -4.12 6.65 16.92
N ASN A 282 -3.50 6.43 18.09
CA ASN A 282 -3.10 5.10 18.58
C ASN A 282 -2.18 4.30 17.63
N ASN A 283 -1.42 4.98 16.76
CA ASN A 283 -0.50 4.33 15.84
C ASN A 283 0.79 3.91 16.54
N THR A 284 1.44 2.88 16.01
CA THR A 284 2.79 2.44 16.40
C THR A 284 3.76 2.73 15.27
N VAL A 285 4.76 3.59 15.54
CA VAL A 285 5.85 3.93 14.61
C VAL A 285 7.16 3.50 15.25
N GLU A 286 7.74 2.39 14.79
CA GLU A 286 8.84 1.74 15.49
C GLU A 286 9.96 1.28 14.56
N ARG A 287 11.22 1.46 14.97
CA ARG A 287 12.42 0.95 14.26
C ARG A 287 12.52 1.36 12.79
N ASN A 288 12.00 2.54 12.43
CA ASN A 288 12.19 3.09 11.10
C ASN A 288 13.50 3.88 11.04
N LEU A 289 14.10 3.94 9.85
CA LEU A 289 15.18 4.84 9.51
C LEU A 289 14.60 6.02 8.73
N VAL A 290 14.63 7.23 9.32
CA VAL A 290 13.97 8.42 8.77
C VAL A 290 14.97 9.56 8.71
N TYR A 291 15.24 10.13 7.50
CA TYR A 291 16.26 11.15 7.40
C TYR A 291 16.10 12.11 6.21
N ASP A 292 16.74 13.27 6.33
CA ASP A 292 16.86 14.29 5.29
C ASP A 292 15.51 14.86 4.81
N HIS A 293 14.64 15.24 5.74
CA HIS A 293 13.36 15.90 5.44
C HIS A 293 13.45 17.41 5.65
N GLU A 294 12.82 18.20 4.78
CA GLU A 294 12.83 19.66 4.86
C GLU A 294 12.09 20.18 6.12
N ARG A 295 11.06 19.48 6.57
CA ARG A 295 10.28 19.82 7.77
C ARG A 295 10.57 18.85 8.91
N THR A 296 9.76 17.82 9.06
CA THR A 296 9.88 16.88 10.18
C THR A 296 10.18 15.46 9.72
N GLY A 297 11.00 14.75 10.48
CA GLY A 297 11.23 13.34 10.26
C GLY A 297 9.98 12.53 10.59
N ILE A 298 9.56 12.55 11.86
CA ILE A 298 8.31 11.92 12.31
C ILE A 298 7.51 12.95 13.09
N SER A 299 6.22 13.11 12.75
CA SER A 299 5.35 14.03 13.48
C SER A 299 3.94 13.48 13.66
N ALA A 300 3.33 13.85 14.79
CA ALA A 300 1.92 13.62 15.09
C ALA A 300 1.24 14.98 15.29
N VAL A 301 0.28 15.31 14.43
CA VAL A 301 -0.36 16.63 14.46
C VAL A 301 -1.87 16.50 14.36
N PRO A 302 -2.64 17.23 15.16
CA PRO A 302 -4.08 17.35 14.95
C PRO A 302 -4.34 17.92 13.56
N PHE A 303 -5.35 17.42 12.89
CA PHE A 303 -5.72 17.84 11.55
C PHE A 303 -7.08 18.56 11.57
N PRO A 304 -7.12 19.86 11.27
CA PRO A 304 -8.36 20.60 11.08
C PRO A 304 -8.86 20.39 9.64
N GLU A 305 -10.10 20.03 9.51
CA GLU A 305 -10.82 19.89 8.24
C GLU A 305 -11.79 21.07 8.11
N ASP A 306 -11.52 21.97 7.16
CA ASP A 306 -12.15 23.30 7.05
C ASP A 306 -13.51 23.30 6.34
N ASP A 307 -13.93 22.22 5.69
CA ASP A 307 -15.18 22.20 4.96
C ASP A 307 -16.36 21.93 5.89
N ALA A 308 -17.15 22.98 6.13
CA ALA A 308 -18.37 22.86 6.94
C ALA A 308 -19.45 21.94 6.31
N SER A 309 -19.33 21.60 5.02
CA SER A 309 -20.16 20.59 4.35
C SER A 309 -19.67 19.16 4.61
N ASP A 310 -18.38 18.99 4.95
CA ASP A 310 -17.80 17.72 5.35
C ASP A 310 -18.20 17.40 6.79
N VAL A 311 -19.45 17.06 6.96
CA VAL A 311 -19.95 16.51 8.21
C VAL A 311 -19.74 15.02 8.14
N PRO A 312 -19.06 14.40 9.14
CA PRO A 312 -18.92 12.95 9.18
C PRO A 312 -20.26 12.29 8.91
N PRO A 313 -20.35 11.28 8.03
CA PRO A 313 -21.58 10.61 7.74
C PRO A 313 -22.19 10.07 9.04
N PRO A 314 -23.54 10.04 9.15
CA PRO A 314 -24.17 9.47 10.33
C PRO A 314 -23.79 7.99 10.46
N ALA A 315 -23.67 7.53 11.70
CA ALA A 315 -23.31 6.14 11.98
C ALA A 315 -24.19 5.09 11.26
N SER A 316 -25.44 5.48 10.92
CA SER A 316 -26.34 4.63 10.14
C SER A 316 -25.91 4.38 8.70
N ASP A 317 -25.03 5.22 8.18
CA ASP A 317 -24.54 5.17 6.80
C ASP A 317 -23.20 4.41 6.70
N LEU A 318 -22.67 3.94 7.84
CA LEU A 318 -21.47 3.12 7.86
C LEU A 318 -21.83 1.68 7.48
N ASP A 319 -21.13 1.18 6.48
CA ASP A 319 -21.19 -0.22 6.10
C ASP A 319 -20.44 -1.11 7.12
N LYS A 320 -20.68 -2.40 7.05
CA LYS A 320 -19.84 -3.36 7.78
C LYS A 320 -18.50 -3.51 7.06
N PRO A 321 -17.38 -3.63 7.77
CA PRO A 321 -17.18 -3.75 9.22
C PRO A 321 -17.10 -2.42 9.98
N CYS A 322 -17.19 -1.26 9.34
CA CYS A 322 -17.13 0.04 10.01
C CYS A 322 -18.25 0.25 11.05
N ASP A 323 -19.31 -0.55 10.97
CA ASP A 323 -20.38 -0.59 11.97
C ASP A 323 -19.92 -0.76 13.42
N GLU A 324 -18.79 -1.45 13.63
CA GLU A 324 -18.21 -1.68 14.96
C GLU A 324 -17.61 -0.41 15.58
N VAL A 325 -17.40 0.61 14.77
CA VAL A 325 -16.79 1.89 15.18
C VAL A 325 -17.76 3.06 15.24
N LYS A 326 -19.05 2.81 15.04
CA LYS A 326 -20.13 3.82 15.00
C LYS A 326 -20.13 4.82 16.14
N ASP A 327 -19.84 4.35 17.33
CA ASP A 327 -19.98 5.12 18.57
C ASP A 327 -18.62 5.59 19.10
N GLN A 328 -17.53 5.37 18.34
CA GLN A 328 -16.18 5.69 18.79
C GLN A 328 -15.71 7.00 18.19
N ASP A 329 -15.36 7.92 19.06
CA ASP A 329 -14.51 9.08 18.81
C ASP A 329 -14.86 9.92 17.56
N LEU A 330 -16.13 10.30 17.42
CA LEU A 330 -16.48 11.39 16.51
C LEU A 330 -15.66 12.62 16.88
N PRO A 331 -15.05 13.29 15.88
CA PRO A 331 -14.25 14.45 16.16
C PRO A 331 -15.04 15.55 16.82
N GLU A 332 -14.38 16.31 17.69
CA GLU A 332 -15.00 17.46 18.34
C GLU A 332 -15.36 18.50 17.27
N LYS A 333 -16.64 18.82 17.16
CA LYS A 333 -17.14 19.82 16.22
C LYS A 333 -16.98 21.20 16.81
N SER A 334 -16.13 22.01 16.23
CA SER A 334 -16.12 23.45 16.43
C SER A 334 -16.93 24.14 15.31
N PRO A 335 -17.50 25.35 15.55
CA PRO A 335 -18.18 26.06 14.47
C PRO A 335 -17.25 26.31 13.29
N GLY A 336 -17.49 25.63 12.16
CA GLY A 336 -16.80 25.84 10.90
C GLY A 336 -15.67 24.85 10.55
N PHE A 337 -15.30 23.94 11.44
CA PHE A 337 -14.32 22.89 11.14
C PHE A 337 -14.49 21.65 12.02
N VAL A 338 -13.97 20.53 11.53
CA VAL A 338 -13.83 19.27 12.27
C VAL A 338 -12.36 19.15 12.68
N LEU A 339 -12.11 18.88 13.96
CA LEU A 339 -10.74 18.67 14.46
C LEU A 339 -10.49 17.19 14.72
N TRP A 340 -9.62 16.59 13.92
CA TRP A 340 -9.15 15.23 14.12
C TRP A 340 -7.96 15.21 15.07
N PRO A 341 -8.03 14.52 16.22
CA PRO A 341 -6.91 14.45 17.17
C PRO A 341 -5.79 13.53 16.67
N ALA A 342 -4.56 13.77 17.10
CA ALA A 342 -3.42 12.89 16.85
C ALA A 342 -2.84 12.38 18.17
N THR A 343 -3.64 11.66 18.95
CA THR A 343 -3.31 11.24 20.33
C THR A 343 -3.04 9.74 20.44
N GLY A 344 -2.38 9.33 21.53
CA GLY A 344 -2.12 7.92 21.83
C GLY A 344 -1.08 7.26 20.92
N ASN A 345 -0.38 8.00 20.07
CA ASN A 345 0.62 7.47 19.15
C ASN A 345 1.90 7.07 19.89
N SER A 346 2.46 5.91 19.56
CA SER A 346 3.71 5.38 20.09
C SER A 346 4.83 5.52 19.05
N ILE A 347 5.78 6.43 19.27
CA ILE A 347 6.92 6.68 18.39
C ILE A 347 8.18 6.27 19.13
N VAL A 348 8.70 5.05 18.89
CA VAL A 348 9.77 4.47 19.68
C VAL A 348 10.84 3.76 18.84
N GLY A 349 12.09 3.82 19.28
CA GLY A 349 13.18 3.05 18.67
C GLY A 349 13.51 3.40 17.22
N ASN A 350 13.02 4.52 16.69
CA ASN A 350 13.35 5.00 15.36
C ASN A 350 14.73 5.69 15.35
N VAL A 351 15.41 5.63 14.22
CA VAL A 351 16.61 6.44 13.96
C VAL A 351 16.18 7.58 13.05
N VAL A 352 16.17 8.79 13.60
CA VAL A 352 15.69 9.99 12.89
C VAL A 352 16.79 11.05 12.87
N SER A 353 17.05 11.67 11.72
CA SER A 353 18.11 12.68 11.57
C SER A 353 17.94 13.56 10.35
N GLY A 354 18.57 14.73 10.37
CA GLY A 354 18.69 15.61 9.20
C GLY A 354 17.42 16.35 8.83
N SER A 355 16.45 16.46 9.72
CA SER A 355 15.20 17.17 9.47
C SER A 355 15.34 18.68 9.71
N GLY A 356 14.78 19.51 8.83
CA GLY A 356 14.97 20.94 8.84
C GLY A 356 14.29 21.66 10.01
N LEU A 357 13.13 21.20 10.46
CA LEU A 357 12.42 21.77 11.61
C LEU A 357 12.64 20.95 12.88
N ALA A 358 12.38 19.64 12.83
CA ALA A 358 12.58 18.74 13.95
C ALA A 358 12.66 17.29 13.47
N ASP A 359 13.51 16.49 14.08
CA ASP A 359 13.57 15.05 13.81
C ASP A 359 12.29 14.35 14.28
N ILE A 360 11.79 14.68 15.48
CA ILE A 360 10.49 14.23 15.99
C ILE A 360 9.71 15.43 16.52
N ALA A 361 8.45 15.55 16.17
CA ALA A 361 7.57 16.64 16.58
C ALA A 361 6.18 16.15 16.98
N GLU A 362 5.60 16.80 17.97
CA GLU A 362 4.18 16.72 18.31
C GLU A 362 3.57 18.11 18.12
N GLY A 363 2.51 18.19 17.32
CA GLY A 363 1.76 19.41 17.13
C GLY A 363 0.59 19.49 18.10
N THR A 364 0.36 20.67 18.66
CA THR A 364 -0.83 20.97 19.45
C THR A 364 -1.54 22.16 18.84
N ILE A 365 -2.87 22.16 18.85
CA ILE A 365 -3.63 23.38 18.54
C ILE A 365 -3.63 24.23 19.81
N PRO A 366 -3.21 25.51 19.72
CA PRO A 366 -3.26 26.39 20.88
C PRO A 366 -4.70 26.53 21.42
N GLU A 367 -4.87 26.45 22.76
CA GLU A 367 -6.16 26.75 23.37
C GLU A 367 -6.56 28.19 23.04
N GLY A 368 -7.66 28.37 22.30
CA GLY A 368 -8.23 29.67 21.94
C GLY A 368 -7.94 30.17 20.53
N GLY A 369 -7.55 29.26 19.60
CA GLY A 369 -7.44 29.58 18.17
C GLY A 369 -8.79 29.56 17.47
#